data_4f819bd6df4043392eb9f066b47d2c5a
#
_entry.id   4f819bd6df4043392eb9f066b47d2c5a
#
_cell.length_a   1.000
_cell.length_b   1.000
_cell.length_c   1.000
_cell.angle_alpha   90.00
_cell.angle_beta   90.00
_cell.angle_gamma   90.00
#
_symmetry.space_group_name_H-M   'P 1'
#
loop_
_entity.id
_entity.type
_entity.pdbx_description
1 polymer ?
#
loop_
_entity_poly.entity_id
_entity_poly.type
_entity_poly.pdbx_seq_one_letter_code
_entity_poly.pdbx_strand_id
1 'polypeptide(L)'
;MKRLAEISLKGQPGAFAGSLMNSSADLVARACHGDQEAFRLIFERYSRPLISFIYDQVSNRELAEELTQETFVRAYRGLHTLRTETKLSTWLFGIAKNVARESLRARVRDDRHVDLEDKLVLNLSDRGPVPVKQLLNKELNEVIQNSLALLDEDKRLVFTLKVFQQCSYEEIAEITGFSIPKLKTDLHRARTEMRRRVGSYVRVES
;
A
#
# COMPACT_ATOMS: atom_id res chain seq x y z
N MET A 1 -11.86 8.26 -13.21
CA MET A 1 -10.51 7.66 -13.01
C MET A 1 -9.45 8.69 -12.63
N LYS A 2 -9.30 9.85 -13.32
CA LYS A 2 -8.37 10.92 -12.88
C LYS A 2 -8.67 11.43 -11.46
N ARG A 3 -9.94 11.58 -11.06
CA ARG A 3 -10.34 12.04 -9.71
C ARG A 3 -9.99 11.07 -8.58
N LEU A 4 -9.97 9.75 -8.82
CA LEU A 4 -9.56 8.77 -7.79
C LEU A 4 -8.06 8.81 -7.51
N ALA A 5 -7.25 9.10 -8.55
CA ALA A 5 -5.81 9.31 -8.39
C ALA A 5 -5.51 10.64 -7.67
N GLU A 6 -6.32 11.68 -7.88
CA GLU A 6 -6.14 13.00 -7.26
C GLU A 6 -6.49 13.02 -5.75
N ILE A 7 -7.37 12.14 -5.28
CA ILE A 7 -7.75 12.06 -3.86
C ILE A 7 -6.62 11.43 -3.03
N SER A 8 -5.88 10.46 -3.60
CA SER A 8 -4.68 9.88 -2.94
C SER A 8 -3.49 10.85 -2.93
N LEU A 9 -3.48 11.86 -3.83
CA LEU A 9 -2.34 12.76 -4.04
C LEU A 9 -2.31 14.00 -3.14
N LYS A 10 -3.31 14.24 -2.27
CA LYS A 10 -3.27 15.40 -1.34
C LYS A 10 -2.36 15.19 -0.11
N GLY A 11 -1.60 14.08 -0.08
CA GLY A 11 -0.44 13.90 0.77
C GLY A 11 0.86 14.03 -0.02
N GLN A 12 1.01 15.05 -0.86
CA GLN A 12 2.24 15.27 -1.61
C GLN A 12 3.44 15.41 -0.68
N PRO A 13 4.57 14.71 -0.97
CA PRO A 13 5.85 15.12 -0.44
C PRO A 13 6.16 16.48 -1.04
N GLY A 14 6.23 17.50 -0.19
CA GLY A 14 6.71 18.82 -0.57
C GLY A 14 8.02 18.66 -1.35
N ALA A 15 8.14 19.42 -2.45
CA ALA A 15 9.32 19.51 -3.27
C ALA A 15 10.54 19.84 -2.40
N PHE A 16 11.32 18.82 -2.04
CA PHE A 16 12.68 19.02 -1.59
C PHE A 16 13.60 18.96 -2.82
N ALA A 17 13.74 20.10 -3.45
CA ALA A 17 14.90 20.42 -4.24
C ALA A 17 16.10 20.55 -3.29
N GLY A 18 16.64 19.42 -2.87
CA GLY A 18 17.82 19.33 -2.01
C GLY A 18 18.77 18.30 -2.56
N SER A 19 19.76 18.76 -3.24
CA SER A 19 21.07 18.16 -3.47
C SER A 19 21.11 16.72 -3.99
N LEU A 20 21.91 16.51 -5.02
CA LEU A 20 22.34 15.22 -5.61
C LEU A 20 22.84 14.17 -4.59
N MET A 21 23.01 14.52 -3.32
CA MET A 21 23.48 13.67 -2.21
C MET A 21 22.41 12.79 -1.55
N ASN A 22 21.15 12.80 -1.99
CA ASN A 22 20.06 12.03 -1.39
C ASN A 22 19.27 11.21 -2.43
N SER A 23 19.90 10.76 -3.49
CA SER A 23 19.29 9.79 -4.40
C SER A 23 19.04 8.47 -3.65
N SER A 24 18.00 7.71 -4.08
CA SER A 24 17.73 6.40 -3.45
C SER A 24 18.95 5.46 -3.53
N ALA A 25 19.74 5.55 -4.60
CA ALA A 25 20.96 4.74 -4.77
C ALA A 25 22.06 5.15 -3.78
N ASP A 26 22.25 6.46 -3.55
CA ASP A 26 23.21 6.95 -2.56
C ASP A 26 22.81 6.54 -1.15
N LEU A 27 21.53 6.71 -0.78
CA LEU A 27 21.03 6.28 0.53
C LEU A 27 21.22 4.78 0.76
N VAL A 28 20.99 3.95 -0.26
CA VAL A 28 21.22 2.50 -0.18
C VAL A 28 22.69 2.21 0.03
N ALA A 29 23.57 2.80 -0.77
CA ALA A 29 25.02 2.58 -0.66
C ALA A 29 25.53 2.93 0.75
N ARG A 30 25.15 4.09 1.28
CA ARG A 30 25.54 4.55 2.63
C ARG A 30 24.96 3.64 3.72
N ALA A 31 23.69 3.28 3.63
CA ALA A 31 23.04 2.41 4.60
C ALA A 31 23.66 0.99 4.61
N CYS A 32 24.08 0.45 3.46
CA CYS A 32 24.85 -0.80 3.38
C CYS A 32 26.20 -0.73 4.10
N HIS A 33 26.80 0.45 4.21
CA HIS A 33 28.03 0.67 4.96
C HIS A 33 27.78 1.03 6.45
N GLY A 34 26.55 0.88 6.93
CA GLY A 34 26.18 1.08 8.33
C GLY A 34 25.81 2.52 8.70
N ASP A 35 25.61 3.41 7.72
CA ASP A 35 25.13 4.75 7.97
C ASP A 35 23.66 4.74 8.40
N GLN A 36 23.44 4.87 9.70
CA GLN A 36 22.10 4.85 10.32
C GLN A 36 21.25 6.04 9.84
N GLU A 37 21.86 7.19 9.57
CA GLU A 37 21.14 8.36 9.08
C GLU A 37 20.59 8.15 7.66
N ALA A 38 21.36 7.48 6.80
CA ALA A 38 20.89 7.10 5.48
C ALA A 38 19.67 6.16 5.56
N PHE A 39 19.68 5.18 6.47
CA PHE A 39 18.53 4.30 6.68
C PHE A 39 17.34 5.05 7.29
N ARG A 40 17.55 6.00 8.21
CA ARG A 40 16.52 6.87 8.74
C ARG A 40 15.81 7.65 7.63
N LEU A 41 16.57 8.20 6.68
CA LEU A 41 16.02 8.91 5.53
C LEU A 41 15.22 7.97 4.59
N ILE A 42 15.64 6.72 4.44
CA ILE A 42 14.85 5.69 3.73
C ILE A 42 13.53 5.46 4.45
N PHE A 43 13.58 5.27 5.77
CA PHE A 43 12.38 5.07 6.59
C PHE A 43 11.41 6.24 6.46
N GLU A 44 11.86 7.47 6.63
CA GLU A 44 11.01 8.68 6.50
C GLU A 44 10.36 8.81 5.12
N ARG A 45 11.10 8.47 4.07
CA ARG A 45 10.61 8.56 2.69
C ARG A 45 9.55 7.52 2.37
N TYR A 46 9.71 6.29 2.87
CA TYR A 46 8.90 5.16 2.45
C TYR A 46 7.87 4.68 3.47
N SER A 47 7.91 5.12 4.73
CA SER A 47 6.98 4.68 5.78
C SER A 47 5.52 4.93 5.41
N ARG A 48 5.16 6.15 5.03
CA ARG A 48 3.77 6.49 4.64
C ARG A 48 3.26 5.71 3.43
N PRO A 49 3.98 5.64 2.30
CA PRO A 49 3.60 4.78 1.17
C PRO A 49 3.40 3.32 1.55
N LEU A 50 4.29 2.76 2.39
CA LEU A 50 4.20 1.36 2.83
C LEU A 50 3.02 1.13 3.77
N ILE A 51 2.77 2.02 4.75
CA ILE A 51 1.58 1.94 5.62
C ILE A 51 0.30 1.97 4.76
N SER A 52 0.19 2.91 3.82
CA SER A 52 -0.97 2.98 2.92
C SER A 52 -1.14 1.72 2.10
N PHE A 53 -0.06 1.22 1.50
CA PHE A 53 -0.10 -0.01 0.70
C PHE A 53 -0.52 -1.23 1.53
N ILE A 54 0.07 -1.42 2.72
CA ILE A 54 -0.27 -2.55 3.59
C ILE A 54 -1.70 -2.41 4.10
N TYR A 55 -2.14 -1.21 4.49
CA TYR A 55 -3.51 -0.94 4.90
C TYR A 55 -4.52 -1.33 3.82
N ASP A 56 -4.25 -1.01 2.56
CA ASP A 56 -5.08 -1.42 1.42
C ASP A 56 -5.18 -2.95 1.28
N GLN A 57 -4.20 -3.72 1.79
CA GLN A 57 -4.22 -5.19 1.76
C GLN A 57 -4.97 -5.79 2.95
N VAL A 58 -4.77 -5.24 4.17
CA VAL A 58 -5.23 -5.88 5.42
C VAL A 58 -6.47 -5.21 6.01
N SER A 59 -6.84 -4.01 5.58
CA SER A 59 -7.99 -3.20 6.03
C SER A 59 -7.99 -2.94 7.56
N ASN A 60 -6.82 -2.96 8.19
CA ASN A 60 -6.65 -2.69 9.62
C ASN A 60 -5.41 -1.79 9.79
N ARG A 61 -5.61 -0.61 10.42
CA ARG A 61 -4.57 0.42 10.52
C ARG A 61 -3.46 0.03 11.47
N GLU A 62 -3.79 -0.47 12.63
CA GLU A 62 -2.81 -0.86 13.65
C GLU A 62 -1.92 -1.98 13.10
N LEU A 63 -2.54 -2.99 12.50
CA LEU A 63 -1.81 -4.06 11.82
C LEU A 63 -0.95 -3.53 10.68
N ALA A 64 -1.42 -2.58 9.89
CA ALA A 64 -0.62 -2.01 8.80
C ALA A 64 0.62 -1.27 9.31
N GLU A 65 0.52 -0.59 10.44
CA GLU A 65 1.65 0.07 11.10
C GLU A 65 2.66 -0.96 11.63
N GLU A 66 2.19 -2.02 12.30
CA GLU A 66 3.01 -3.15 12.77
C GLU A 66 3.74 -3.84 11.60
N LEU A 67 3.01 -4.22 10.56
CA LEU A 67 3.60 -4.89 9.40
C LEU A 67 4.56 -3.98 8.60
N THR A 68 4.37 -2.66 8.69
CA THR A 68 5.33 -1.71 8.12
C THR A 68 6.63 -1.72 8.91
N GLN A 69 6.58 -1.76 10.25
CA GLN A 69 7.77 -1.91 11.07
C GLN A 69 8.52 -3.21 10.75
N GLU A 70 7.80 -4.33 10.67
CA GLU A 70 8.39 -5.62 10.27
C GLU A 70 9.01 -5.56 8.86
N THR A 71 8.35 -4.85 7.93
CA THR A 71 8.90 -4.61 6.59
C THR A 71 10.26 -3.90 6.66
N PHE A 72 10.39 -2.86 7.48
CA PHE A 72 11.67 -2.14 7.65
C PHE A 72 12.71 -2.96 8.39
N VAL A 73 12.33 -3.78 9.36
CA VAL A 73 13.27 -4.72 10.03
C VAL A 73 13.84 -5.71 9.02
N ARG A 74 13.00 -6.29 8.15
CA ARG A 74 13.47 -7.19 7.07
C ARG A 74 14.30 -6.43 6.04
N ALA A 75 13.90 -5.21 5.69
CA ALA A 75 14.65 -4.37 4.77
C ALA A 75 16.04 -4.02 5.34
N TYR A 76 16.15 -3.64 6.60
CA TYR A 76 17.44 -3.35 7.23
C TYR A 76 18.39 -4.56 7.18
N ARG A 77 17.87 -5.74 7.55
CA ARG A 77 18.65 -7.00 7.54
C ARG A 77 19.05 -7.45 6.13
N GLY A 78 18.17 -7.20 5.16
CA GLY A 78 18.34 -7.66 3.78
C GLY A 78 18.88 -6.61 2.81
N LEU A 79 19.23 -5.41 3.25
CA LEU A 79 19.58 -4.30 2.35
C LEU A 79 20.78 -4.63 1.43
N HIS A 80 21.74 -5.42 1.93
CA HIS A 80 22.88 -5.90 1.17
C HIS A 80 22.51 -6.85 0.01
N THR A 81 21.28 -7.36 -0.01
CA THR A 81 20.78 -8.24 -1.09
C THR A 81 20.09 -7.45 -2.22
N LEU A 82 19.90 -6.14 -2.02
CA LEU A 82 19.28 -5.29 -3.04
C LEU A 82 20.19 -5.22 -4.28
N ARG A 83 19.67 -5.68 -5.41
CA ARG A 83 20.39 -5.62 -6.68
C ARG A 83 20.45 -4.21 -7.20
N THR A 84 21.55 -3.85 -7.87
CA THR A 84 21.79 -2.50 -8.39
C THR A 84 20.73 -2.04 -9.40
N GLU A 85 20.16 -2.98 -10.15
CA GLU A 85 19.14 -2.73 -11.18
C GLU A 85 17.75 -2.53 -10.60
N THR A 86 17.49 -3.03 -9.38
CA THR A 86 16.18 -2.95 -8.74
C THR A 86 16.02 -1.62 -8.02
N LYS A 87 14.94 -0.91 -8.31
CA LYS A 87 14.61 0.29 -7.54
C LYS A 87 14.31 -0.05 -6.09
N LEU A 88 14.82 0.76 -5.15
CA LEU A 88 14.58 0.60 -3.73
C LEU A 88 13.08 0.51 -3.40
N SER A 89 12.23 1.32 -4.03
CA SER A 89 10.78 1.26 -3.85
C SER A 89 10.20 -0.10 -4.23
N THR A 90 10.56 -0.63 -5.40
CA THR A 90 10.10 -1.92 -5.91
C THR A 90 10.47 -3.05 -4.93
N TRP A 91 11.69 -3.03 -4.44
CA TRP A 91 12.17 -4.01 -3.47
C TRP A 91 11.44 -3.90 -2.12
N LEU A 92 11.24 -2.69 -1.60
CA LEU A 92 10.48 -2.47 -0.35
C LEU A 92 9.03 -2.92 -0.48
N PHE A 93 8.33 -2.62 -1.58
CA PHE A 93 6.98 -3.12 -1.83
C PHE A 93 6.95 -4.65 -1.98
N GLY A 94 8.00 -5.26 -2.52
CA GLY A 94 8.16 -6.71 -2.56
C GLY A 94 8.19 -7.34 -1.16
N ILE A 95 8.97 -6.76 -0.24
CA ILE A 95 9.00 -7.18 1.16
C ILE A 95 7.63 -6.97 1.82
N ALA A 96 7.05 -5.78 1.69
CA ALA A 96 5.76 -5.42 2.27
C ALA A 96 4.62 -6.36 1.82
N LYS A 97 4.58 -6.70 0.51
CA LYS A 97 3.65 -7.70 -0.03
C LYS A 97 3.79 -9.04 0.67
N ASN A 98 5.02 -9.52 0.87
CA ASN A 98 5.26 -10.81 1.50
C ASN A 98 4.83 -10.78 2.97
N VAL A 99 5.20 -9.74 3.71
CA VAL A 99 4.80 -9.54 5.13
C VAL A 99 3.28 -9.51 5.27
N ALA A 100 2.58 -8.73 4.43
CA ALA A 100 1.12 -8.67 4.44
C ALA A 100 0.48 -10.04 4.13
N ARG A 101 0.98 -10.76 3.13
CA ARG A 101 0.48 -12.10 2.78
C ARG A 101 0.71 -13.14 3.88
N GLU A 102 1.86 -13.11 4.53
CA GLU A 102 2.16 -13.98 5.66
C GLU A 102 1.17 -13.75 6.80
N SER A 103 0.91 -12.49 7.15
CA SER A 103 -0.06 -12.12 8.19
C SER A 103 -1.48 -12.57 7.85
N LEU A 104 -1.94 -12.32 6.62
CA LEU A 104 -3.27 -12.76 6.18
C LEU A 104 -3.42 -14.29 6.23
N ARG A 105 -2.39 -15.04 5.82
CA ARG A 105 -2.38 -16.51 5.89
C ARG A 105 -2.37 -17.03 7.33
N ALA A 106 -1.66 -16.36 8.24
CA ALA A 106 -1.67 -16.71 9.66
C ALA A 106 -3.07 -16.57 10.25
N ARG A 107 -3.74 -15.44 10.01
CA ARG A 107 -5.12 -15.19 10.46
C ARG A 107 -6.12 -16.23 9.95
N VAL A 108 -6.05 -16.60 8.66
CA VAL A 108 -6.93 -17.63 8.10
C VAL A 108 -6.69 -19.00 8.76
N ARG A 109 -5.47 -19.27 9.25
CA ARG A 109 -5.19 -20.50 10.01
C ARG A 109 -5.74 -20.44 11.42
N ASP A 110 -5.57 -19.30 12.10
CA ASP A 110 -6.07 -19.11 13.45
C ASP A 110 -7.60 -19.09 13.50
N ASP A 111 -8.26 -18.46 12.50
CA ASP A 111 -9.74 -18.47 12.34
C ASP A 111 -10.34 -19.86 12.12
N ARG A 112 -9.56 -20.84 11.65
CA ARG A 112 -10.02 -22.24 11.53
C ARG A 112 -10.04 -23.00 12.85
N HIS A 113 -9.42 -22.44 13.88
CA HIS A 113 -9.39 -22.99 15.25
C HIS A 113 -10.34 -22.27 16.20
N VAL A 114 -11.01 -21.20 15.77
CA VAL A 114 -11.99 -20.45 16.56
C VAL A 114 -13.34 -20.47 15.85
N ASP A 115 -14.38 -20.85 16.56
CA ASP A 115 -15.77 -20.95 16.06
C ASP A 115 -16.31 -19.63 15.47
N LEU A 116 -17.22 -19.78 14.48
CA LEU A 116 -17.73 -18.86 13.47
C LEU A 116 -18.57 -17.67 13.98
N GLU A 117 -18.30 -17.03 15.09
CA GLU A 117 -19.22 -15.98 15.59
C GLU A 117 -18.76 -14.52 15.52
N ASP A 118 -17.55 -14.18 15.10
CA ASP A 118 -17.08 -12.78 15.12
C ASP A 118 -16.50 -12.24 13.79
N LYS A 119 -17.20 -12.47 12.69
CA LYS A 119 -16.77 -11.97 11.36
C LYS A 119 -17.47 -10.70 10.91
N LEU A 120 -17.58 -9.67 11.74
CA LEU A 120 -17.93 -8.31 11.24
C LEU A 120 -17.67 -7.22 12.31
N VAL A 121 -16.44 -7.07 12.72
CA VAL A 121 -16.05 -5.82 13.41
C VAL A 121 -15.31 -4.93 12.40
N LEU A 122 -16.07 -4.15 11.67
CA LEU A 122 -15.58 -2.93 11.06
C LEU A 122 -15.17 -2.01 12.20
N ASN A 123 -13.89 -1.91 12.48
CA ASN A 123 -13.35 -0.94 13.44
C ASN A 123 -13.62 0.48 12.95
N LEU A 124 -14.78 0.98 13.36
CA LEU A 124 -15.12 2.40 13.33
C LEU A 124 -14.46 3.03 14.55
N SER A 125 -13.24 3.47 14.45
CA SER A 125 -12.65 4.29 15.50
C SER A 125 -12.16 5.63 14.98
N ASP A 126 -12.60 6.57 15.71
CA ASP A 126 -12.23 7.98 15.93
C ASP A 126 -13.16 9.02 15.33
N ARG A 127 -14.17 9.39 16.16
CA ARG A 127 -15.07 10.50 15.91
C ARG A 127 -14.68 11.71 16.77
N GLY A 128 -13.78 12.54 16.22
CA GLY A 128 -13.71 13.94 16.61
C GLY A 128 -14.59 14.80 15.67
N PRO A 129 -15.02 16.03 16.06
CA PRO A 129 -15.79 16.91 15.19
C PRO A 129 -14.95 17.33 13.98
N VAL A 130 -15.40 16.95 12.78
CA VAL A 130 -14.64 17.11 11.53
C VAL A 130 -15.41 18.06 10.60
N PRO A 131 -14.75 19.06 9.96
CA PRO A 131 -15.38 19.92 8.95
C PRO A 131 -16.00 19.11 7.80
N VAL A 132 -17.13 19.55 7.25
CA VAL A 132 -17.94 18.85 6.22
C VAL A 132 -17.11 18.31 5.04
N LYS A 133 -16.10 19.05 4.56
CA LYS A 133 -15.17 18.56 3.51
C LYS A 133 -14.29 17.37 3.93
N GLN A 134 -13.97 17.28 5.22
CA GLN A 134 -13.20 16.13 5.75
C GLN A 134 -14.12 14.93 5.96
N LEU A 135 -15.40 15.17 6.30
CA LEU A 135 -16.40 14.12 6.41
C LEU A 135 -16.64 13.42 5.06
N LEU A 136 -16.88 14.19 4.00
CA LEU A 136 -17.05 13.67 2.63
C LEU A 136 -15.82 12.90 2.14
N ASN A 137 -14.61 13.36 2.46
CA ASN A 137 -13.39 12.64 2.15
C ASN A 137 -13.25 11.36 2.96
N LYS A 138 -13.74 11.32 4.20
CA LYS A 138 -13.73 10.14 5.08
C LYS A 138 -14.71 9.09 4.56
N GLU A 139 -15.94 9.46 4.27
CA GLU A 139 -16.96 8.56 3.71
C GLU A 139 -16.53 7.96 2.38
N LEU A 140 -16.00 8.79 1.46
CA LEU A 140 -15.49 8.31 0.19
C LEU A 140 -14.30 7.36 0.39
N ASN A 141 -13.42 7.64 1.35
CA ASN A 141 -12.30 6.75 1.67
C ASN A 141 -12.79 5.41 2.23
N GLU A 142 -13.81 5.40 3.09
CA GLU A 142 -14.44 4.18 3.60
C GLU A 142 -15.06 3.36 2.46
N VAL A 143 -15.78 4.00 1.52
CA VAL A 143 -16.33 3.33 0.33
C VAL A 143 -15.23 2.72 -0.54
N ILE A 144 -14.11 3.42 -0.71
CA ILE A 144 -12.96 2.91 -1.46
C ILE A 144 -12.36 1.69 -0.75
N GLN A 145 -12.11 1.77 0.56
CA GLN A 145 -11.51 0.68 1.34
C GLN A 145 -12.43 -0.56 1.37
N ASN A 146 -13.73 -0.36 1.60
CA ASN A 146 -14.71 -1.45 1.53
C ASN A 146 -14.75 -2.09 0.14
N SER A 147 -14.65 -1.28 -0.91
CA SER A 147 -14.62 -1.78 -2.29
C SER A 147 -13.34 -2.56 -2.60
N LEU A 148 -12.20 -2.13 -2.05
CA LEU A 148 -10.92 -2.86 -2.15
C LEU A 148 -10.97 -4.20 -1.42
N ALA A 149 -11.51 -4.22 -0.20
CA ALA A 149 -11.63 -5.44 0.61
C ALA A 149 -12.44 -6.54 -0.11
N LEU A 150 -13.37 -6.16 -0.98
CA LEU A 150 -14.18 -7.07 -1.78
C LEU A 150 -13.53 -7.54 -3.09
N LEU A 151 -12.35 -7.03 -3.44
CA LEU A 151 -11.57 -7.56 -4.56
C LEU A 151 -10.82 -8.82 -4.14
N ASP A 152 -10.66 -9.76 -5.07
CA ASP A 152 -9.71 -10.86 -4.89
C ASP A 152 -8.30 -10.31 -4.58
N GLU A 153 -7.51 -11.05 -3.81
CA GLU A 153 -6.18 -10.64 -3.36
C GLU A 153 -5.28 -10.16 -4.51
N ASP A 154 -5.19 -10.92 -5.61
CA ASP A 154 -4.37 -10.56 -6.76
C ASP A 154 -4.85 -9.28 -7.44
N LYS A 155 -6.16 -9.11 -7.63
CA LYS A 155 -6.75 -7.91 -8.22
C LYS A 155 -6.53 -6.69 -7.33
N ARG A 156 -6.72 -6.82 -6.02
CA ARG A 156 -6.47 -5.76 -5.03
C ARG A 156 -5.00 -5.35 -5.06
N LEU A 157 -4.08 -6.31 -5.02
CA LEU A 157 -2.64 -6.07 -5.08
C LEU A 157 -2.23 -5.30 -6.33
N VAL A 158 -2.66 -5.77 -7.51
CA VAL A 158 -2.35 -5.11 -8.79
C VAL A 158 -2.97 -3.72 -8.88
N PHE A 159 -4.20 -3.57 -8.39
CA PHE A 159 -4.88 -2.28 -8.39
C PHE A 159 -4.17 -1.25 -7.51
N THR A 160 -3.82 -1.60 -6.27
CA THR A 160 -3.17 -0.70 -5.31
C THR A 160 -1.79 -0.30 -5.81
N LEU A 161 -0.98 -1.24 -6.28
CA LEU A 161 0.33 -0.93 -6.85
C LEU A 161 0.23 -0.02 -8.09
N LYS A 162 -0.72 -0.28 -9.00
CA LYS A 162 -0.84 0.50 -10.24
C LYS A 162 -1.50 1.85 -10.05
N VAL A 163 -2.57 1.93 -9.25
CA VAL A 163 -3.42 3.13 -9.16
C VAL A 163 -2.95 4.05 -8.04
N PHE A 164 -2.61 3.51 -6.87
CA PHE A 164 -2.23 4.32 -5.73
C PHE A 164 -0.73 4.54 -5.62
N GLN A 165 0.07 3.51 -5.87
CA GLN A 165 1.54 3.61 -5.81
C GLN A 165 2.17 3.99 -7.15
N GLN A 166 1.39 4.04 -8.24
CA GLN A 166 1.80 4.45 -9.59
C GLN A 166 2.97 3.64 -10.19
N CYS A 167 3.14 2.40 -9.74
CA CYS A 167 4.17 1.51 -10.25
C CYS A 167 3.99 1.21 -11.76
N SER A 168 5.08 1.03 -12.49
CA SER A 168 5.05 0.53 -13.86
C SER A 168 4.60 -0.94 -13.91
N TYR A 169 4.27 -1.47 -15.07
CA TYR A 169 3.92 -2.90 -15.19
C TYR A 169 5.13 -3.79 -14.91
N GLU A 170 6.31 -3.34 -15.28
CA GLU A 170 7.57 -4.02 -15.05
C GLU A 170 7.87 -4.10 -13.55
N GLU A 171 7.73 -2.98 -12.82
CA GLU A 171 7.86 -2.94 -11.36
C GLU A 171 6.84 -3.85 -10.66
N ILE A 172 5.57 -3.83 -11.12
CA ILE A 172 4.55 -4.71 -10.55
C ILE A 172 4.87 -6.19 -10.86
N ALA A 173 5.37 -6.50 -12.05
CA ALA A 173 5.80 -7.85 -12.39
C ALA A 173 6.94 -8.33 -11.48
N GLU A 174 7.92 -7.46 -11.21
CA GLU A 174 9.02 -7.74 -10.29
C GLU A 174 8.52 -7.94 -8.84
N ILE A 175 7.61 -7.08 -8.35
CA ILE A 175 7.02 -7.19 -7.01
C ILE A 175 6.20 -8.47 -6.85
N THR A 176 5.39 -8.83 -7.85
CA THR A 176 4.36 -9.88 -7.73
C THR A 176 4.79 -11.23 -8.28
N GLY A 177 5.71 -11.24 -9.23
CA GLY A 177 6.03 -12.41 -10.04
C GLY A 177 5.00 -12.71 -11.13
N PHE A 178 4.01 -11.84 -11.37
CA PHE A 178 2.99 -12.07 -12.37
C PHE A 178 3.44 -11.63 -13.77
N SER A 179 2.98 -12.32 -14.79
CA SER A 179 3.20 -11.89 -16.16
C SER A 179 2.44 -10.60 -16.50
N ILE A 180 3.00 -9.76 -17.38
CA ILE A 180 2.37 -8.50 -17.79
C ILE A 180 0.95 -8.71 -18.37
N PRO A 181 0.64 -9.75 -19.19
CA PRO A 181 -0.73 -10.03 -19.62
C PRO A 181 -1.69 -10.28 -18.44
N LYS A 182 -1.26 -11.07 -17.41
CA LYS A 182 -2.06 -11.26 -16.19
C LYS A 182 -2.32 -9.94 -15.49
N LEU A 183 -1.28 -9.10 -15.29
CA LEU A 183 -1.41 -7.79 -14.65
C LEU A 183 -2.44 -6.89 -15.36
N LYS A 184 -2.39 -6.83 -16.70
CA LYS A 184 -3.34 -6.03 -17.51
C LYS A 184 -4.77 -6.54 -17.34
N THR A 185 -4.96 -7.86 -17.33
CA THR A 185 -6.28 -8.49 -17.17
C THR A 185 -6.83 -8.22 -15.75
N ASP A 186 -6.04 -8.46 -14.72
CA ASP A 186 -6.45 -8.27 -13.33
C ASP A 186 -6.75 -6.79 -13.04
N LEU A 187 -5.92 -5.88 -13.54
CA LEU A 187 -6.16 -4.43 -13.42
C LEU A 187 -7.46 -4.00 -14.13
N HIS A 188 -7.73 -4.51 -15.32
CA HIS A 188 -8.96 -4.21 -16.04
C HIS A 188 -10.18 -4.66 -15.25
N ARG A 189 -10.18 -5.91 -14.73
CA ARG A 189 -11.25 -6.46 -13.91
C ARG A 189 -11.41 -5.67 -12.61
N ALA A 190 -10.31 -5.39 -11.89
CA ALA A 190 -10.33 -4.59 -10.68
C ALA A 190 -10.92 -3.19 -10.92
N ARG A 191 -10.52 -2.50 -11.99
CA ARG A 191 -11.07 -1.18 -12.35
C ARG A 191 -12.56 -1.23 -12.64
N THR A 192 -13.04 -2.29 -13.29
CA THR A 192 -14.47 -2.47 -13.60
C THR A 192 -15.26 -2.68 -12.30
N GLU A 193 -14.77 -3.52 -11.40
CA GLU A 193 -15.40 -3.76 -10.11
C GLU A 193 -15.40 -2.52 -9.22
N MET A 194 -14.29 -1.80 -9.11
CA MET A 194 -14.18 -0.54 -8.37
C MET A 194 -15.10 0.54 -8.92
N ARG A 195 -15.15 0.70 -10.25
CA ARG A 195 -16.05 1.68 -10.88
C ARG A 195 -17.52 1.39 -10.58
N ARG A 196 -17.93 0.13 -10.59
CA ARG A 196 -19.30 -0.26 -10.27
C ARG A 196 -19.67 0.08 -8.84
N ARG A 197 -18.79 -0.15 -7.87
CA ARG A 197 -19.04 0.06 -6.44
C ARG A 197 -18.92 1.53 -6.03
N VAL A 198 -17.83 2.18 -6.41
CA VAL A 198 -17.58 3.60 -6.06
C VAL A 198 -18.42 4.55 -6.93
N GLY A 199 -18.72 4.17 -8.18
CA GLY A 199 -19.52 5.00 -9.10
C GLY A 199 -20.98 5.12 -8.69
N SER A 200 -21.56 4.16 -7.97
CA SER A 200 -22.90 4.29 -7.40
C SER A 200 -22.95 5.34 -6.30
N TYR A 201 -21.91 5.43 -5.46
CA TYR A 201 -21.81 6.43 -4.40
C TYR A 201 -21.67 7.87 -4.97
N VAL A 202 -20.81 8.06 -5.97
CA VAL A 202 -20.59 9.39 -6.57
C VAL A 202 -21.81 9.93 -7.32
N ARG A 203 -22.71 9.07 -7.82
CA ARG A 203 -23.95 9.47 -8.53
C ARG A 203 -25.08 9.90 -7.60
N VAL A 204 -25.04 9.49 -6.34
CA VAL A 204 -26.10 9.86 -5.35
C VAL A 204 -25.91 11.29 -4.86
N GLU A 205 -24.71 11.86 -4.98
CA GLU A 205 -24.38 13.23 -4.53
C GLU A 205 -24.37 14.27 -5.67
N SER A 206 -24.78 13.89 -6.88
CA SER A 206 -24.89 14.80 -8.03
C SER A 206 -26.34 15.06 -8.38
#